data_f580306350cf5934db386f2790dbbacb
#
_entry.id   f580306350cf5934db386f2790dbbacb
#
_cell.length_a   1.000
_cell.length_b   1.000
_cell.length_c   1.000
_cell.angle_alpha   90.00
_cell.angle_beta   90.00
_cell.angle_gamma   90.00
#
_symmetry.space_group_name_H-M   'P 1'
#
loop_
_entity.id
_entity.type
_entity.pdbx_description
1 polymer ?
#
loop_
_entity_poly.entity_id
_entity_poly.type
_entity_poly.pdbx_seq_one_letter_code
_entity_poly.pdbx_strand_id
1 'polypeptide(L)'
;EIALETARQNLEAAQLSDRVDLYAADLWSVNWGAECDAVLLFNLLHHYDLDTNRRLLRKAYDALRPGGKVAILDQVAGKQSGPATNAIVQLVGFMYYLFADGRVFTRKELTDLLAGAGFRDIQYHSLRSAPGNGLLVGEK
;
A
#
# COMPACT_ATOMS: atom_id res chain seq x y z
N GLU A 1 12.80 4.24 -15.77
CA GLU A 1 12.35 4.44 -17.19
C GLU A 1 11.57 3.24 -17.71
N ILE A 2 12.08 2.00 -17.61
CA ILE A 2 11.41 0.77 -18.14
C ILE A 2 9.99 0.60 -17.58
N ALA A 3 9.81 0.76 -16.27
CA ALA A 3 8.49 0.60 -15.63
C ALA A 3 7.46 1.61 -16.15
N LEU A 4 7.87 2.84 -16.41
CA LEU A 4 6.98 3.88 -16.96
C LEU A 4 6.61 3.61 -18.41
N GLU A 5 7.55 3.09 -19.20
CA GLU A 5 7.26 2.71 -20.59
C GLU A 5 6.23 1.57 -20.64
N THR A 6 6.42 0.54 -19.82
CA THR A 6 5.42 -0.54 -19.67
C THR A 6 4.06 0.00 -19.20
N ALA A 7 4.06 0.95 -18.25
CA ALA A 7 2.82 1.58 -17.79
C ALA A 7 2.11 2.35 -18.91
N ARG A 8 2.83 3.12 -19.73
CA ARG A 8 2.25 3.82 -20.91
C ARG A 8 1.59 2.85 -21.87
N GLN A 9 2.31 1.79 -22.26
CA GLN A 9 1.78 0.77 -23.17
C GLN A 9 0.50 0.12 -22.61
N ASN A 10 0.46 -0.18 -21.32
CA ASN A 10 -0.73 -0.73 -20.67
C ASN A 10 -1.90 0.27 -20.67
N LEU A 11 -1.63 1.54 -20.40
CA LEU A 11 -2.66 2.60 -20.44
C LEU A 11 -3.22 2.84 -21.83
N GLU A 12 -2.36 2.83 -22.85
CA GLU A 12 -2.77 2.94 -24.26
C GLU A 12 -3.66 1.76 -24.66
N ALA A 13 -3.23 0.53 -24.33
CA ALA A 13 -4.00 -0.68 -24.62
C ALA A 13 -5.37 -0.68 -23.91
N ALA A 14 -5.44 -0.11 -22.71
CA ALA A 14 -6.67 0.04 -21.93
C ALA A 14 -7.50 1.27 -22.31
N GLN A 15 -7.03 2.13 -23.22
CA GLN A 15 -7.64 3.42 -23.57
C GLN A 15 -7.85 4.35 -22.36
N LEU A 16 -6.86 4.40 -21.47
CA LEU A 16 -6.89 5.19 -20.22
C LEU A 16 -5.85 6.32 -20.20
N SER A 17 -5.12 6.55 -21.30
CA SER A 17 -4.03 7.53 -21.34
C SER A 17 -4.49 8.95 -21.00
N ASP A 18 -5.72 9.32 -21.32
CA ASP A 18 -6.31 10.65 -21.04
C ASP A 18 -6.76 10.82 -19.58
N ARG A 19 -6.71 9.74 -18.80
CA ARG A 19 -7.23 9.70 -17.42
C ARG A 19 -6.16 9.46 -16.37
N VAL A 20 -4.95 9.14 -16.76
CA VAL A 20 -3.86 8.76 -15.87
C VAL A 20 -2.58 9.52 -16.22
N ASP A 21 -2.10 10.29 -15.28
CA ASP A 21 -0.79 10.93 -15.36
C ASP A 21 0.29 10.03 -14.74
N LEU A 22 1.40 9.86 -15.45
CA LEU A 22 2.56 9.09 -14.97
C LEU A 22 3.70 10.03 -14.56
N TYR A 23 4.19 9.87 -13.35
CA TYR A 23 5.28 10.69 -12.80
C TYR A 23 6.53 9.85 -12.54
N ALA A 24 7.63 10.17 -13.25
CA ALA A 24 8.96 9.64 -12.96
C ALA A 24 9.60 10.50 -11.85
N ALA A 25 9.27 10.22 -10.60
CA ALA A 25 9.74 11.02 -9.49
C ALA A 25 10.04 10.18 -8.25
N ASP A 26 10.87 10.72 -7.39
CA ASP A 26 11.09 10.15 -6.06
C ASP A 26 9.83 10.33 -5.20
N LEU A 27 9.42 9.25 -4.55
CA LEU A 27 8.21 9.17 -3.73
C LEU A 27 8.14 10.25 -2.62
N TRP A 28 9.31 10.64 -2.10
CA TRP A 28 9.41 11.57 -0.98
C TRP A 28 9.39 13.03 -1.42
N SER A 29 10.01 13.32 -2.57
CA SER A 29 10.15 14.68 -3.10
C SER A 29 8.96 15.10 -3.97
N VAL A 30 8.27 14.14 -4.63
CA VAL A 30 7.12 14.46 -5.48
C VAL A 30 5.96 15.01 -4.64
N ASN A 31 5.33 16.06 -5.14
CA ASN A 31 4.09 16.57 -4.55
C ASN A 31 2.92 15.67 -4.96
N TRP A 32 2.22 15.10 -4.00
CA TRP A 32 1.02 14.27 -4.24
C TRP A 32 -0.24 15.10 -4.47
N GLY A 33 -0.12 16.42 -4.42
CA GLY A 33 -1.28 17.31 -4.47
C GLY A 33 -2.00 17.39 -3.14
N ALA A 34 -3.22 17.89 -3.20
CA ALA A 34 -4.17 17.98 -2.09
C ALA A 34 -5.56 17.68 -2.63
N GLU A 35 -6.53 17.45 -1.74
CA GLU A 35 -7.93 17.21 -2.11
C GLU A 35 -8.18 15.93 -2.93
N CYS A 36 -7.26 14.93 -2.84
CA CYS A 36 -7.48 13.62 -3.45
C CYS A 36 -8.67 12.89 -2.80
N ASP A 37 -9.50 12.24 -3.61
CA ASP A 37 -10.58 11.37 -3.12
C ASP A 37 -10.04 10.08 -2.50
N ALA A 38 -8.95 9.55 -3.09
CA ALA A 38 -8.33 8.32 -2.63
C ALA A 38 -6.81 8.33 -2.87
N VAL A 39 -6.08 7.66 -1.96
CA VAL A 39 -4.67 7.30 -2.11
C VAL A 39 -4.56 5.78 -2.05
N LEU A 40 -3.94 5.17 -3.06
CA LEU A 40 -3.75 3.72 -3.15
C LEU A 40 -2.28 3.37 -2.93
N LEU A 41 -1.99 2.59 -1.91
CA LEU A 41 -0.65 2.12 -1.54
C LEU A 41 -0.62 0.59 -1.67
N PHE A 42 -0.33 0.11 -2.88
CA PHE A 42 -0.37 -1.31 -3.21
C PHE A 42 1.03 -1.89 -3.32
N ASN A 43 1.30 -2.97 -2.57
CA ASN A 43 2.59 -3.65 -2.52
C ASN A 43 3.76 -2.68 -2.25
N LEU A 44 3.58 -1.80 -1.30
CA LEU A 44 4.54 -0.72 -1.03
C LEU A 44 5.09 -0.73 0.40
N LEU A 45 4.23 -0.94 1.40
CA LEU A 45 4.61 -0.78 2.81
C LEU A 45 5.67 -1.80 3.24
N HIS A 46 5.63 -2.99 2.68
CA HIS A 46 6.58 -4.06 3.00
C HIS A 46 8.04 -3.75 2.62
N HIS A 47 8.29 -2.71 1.81
CA HIS A 47 9.64 -2.24 1.47
C HIS A 47 10.27 -1.34 2.52
N TYR A 48 9.52 -0.89 3.52
CA TYR A 48 9.96 0.12 4.47
C TYR A 48 9.80 -0.33 5.93
N ASP A 49 10.62 0.24 6.80
CA ASP A 49 10.47 0.12 8.23
C ASP A 49 9.24 0.87 8.79
N LEU A 50 8.99 0.72 10.09
CA LEU A 50 7.84 1.35 10.74
C LEU A 50 7.86 2.87 10.69
N ASP A 51 9.02 3.49 10.86
CA ASP A 51 9.13 4.96 10.91
C ASP A 51 8.95 5.58 9.53
N THR A 52 9.50 4.94 8.52
CA THR A 52 9.31 5.32 7.12
C THR A 52 7.83 5.16 6.71
N ASN A 53 7.18 4.06 7.11
CA ASN A 53 5.76 3.88 6.86
C ASN A 53 4.87 4.90 7.58
N ARG A 54 5.22 5.32 8.80
CA ARG A 54 4.52 6.43 9.49
C ARG A 54 4.57 7.73 8.68
N ARG A 55 5.74 8.06 8.15
CA ARG A 55 5.93 9.24 7.29
C ARG A 55 5.14 9.12 5.99
N LEU A 56 5.16 7.95 5.35
CA LEU A 56 4.41 7.66 4.13
C LEU A 56 2.91 7.87 4.34
N LEU A 57 2.36 7.27 5.40
CA LEU A 57 0.94 7.37 5.72
C LEU A 57 0.54 8.79 6.12
N ARG A 58 1.42 9.54 6.77
CA ARG A 58 1.17 10.97 7.03
C ARG A 58 1.10 11.76 5.73
N LYS A 59 2.01 11.52 4.79
CA LYS A 59 1.97 12.15 3.45
C LYS A 59 0.68 11.79 2.70
N ALA A 60 0.23 10.53 2.78
CA ALA A 60 -1.04 10.11 2.21
C ALA A 60 -2.24 10.84 2.86
N TYR A 61 -2.21 10.96 4.18
CA TYR A 61 -3.24 11.69 4.92
C TYR A 61 -3.33 13.17 4.50
N ASP A 62 -2.18 13.83 4.36
CA ASP A 62 -2.11 15.24 3.99
C ASP A 62 -2.63 15.47 2.54
N ALA A 63 -2.40 14.54 1.62
CA ALA A 63 -2.86 14.61 0.24
C ALA A 63 -4.38 14.41 0.07
N LEU A 64 -5.05 13.77 1.02
CA LEU A 64 -6.47 13.48 0.94
C LEU A 64 -7.32 14.68 1.37
N ARG A 65 -8.48 14.85 0.73
CA ARG A 65 -9.53 15.75 1.22
C ARG A 65 -10.21 15.18 2.49
N PRO A 66 -10.92 15.98 3.28
CA PRO A 66 -11.76 15.45 4.36
C PRO A 66 -12.76 14.42 3.82
N GLY A 67 -12.85 13.25 4.48
CA GLY A 67 -13.65 12.10 4.01
C GLY A 67 -13.03 11.30 2.86
N GLY A 68 -11.84 11.69 2.39
CA GLY A 68 -11.06 10.90 1.44
C GLY A 68 -10.51 9.61 2.06
N LYS A 69 -10.16 8.64 1.24
CA LYS A 69 -9.81 7.30 1.72
C LYS A 69 -8.40 6.88 1.32
N VAL A 70 -7.69 6.23 2.23
CA VAL A 70 -6.49 5.47 1.89
C VAL A 70 -6.83 4.00 1.74
N ALA A 71 -6.27 3.32 0.74
CA ALA A 71 -6.35 1.88 0.58
C ALA A 71 -4.95 1.27 0.53
N ILE A 72 -4.66 0.35 1.44
CA ILE A 72 -3.41 -0.41 1.51
C ILE A 72 -3.71 -1.84 1.09
N LEU A 73 -3.08 -2.29 0.01
CA LEU A 73 -3.08 -3.70 -0.40
C LEU A 73 -1.68 -4.25 -0.21
N ASP A 74 -1.52 -5.19 0.71
CA ASP A 74 -0.22 -5.78 0.98
C ASP A 74 -0.34 -7.21 1.53
N GLN A 75 0.78 -7.92 1.62
CA GLN A 75 0.83 -9.19 2.32
C GLN A 75 0.68 -8.97 3.83
N VAL A 76 -0.18 -9.79 4.45
CA VAL A 76 -0.52 -9.64 5.88
C VAL A 76 -0.20 -10.93 6.61
N ALA A 77 0.73 -10.83 7.57
CA ALA A 77 1.06 -11.95 8.46
C ALA A 77 -0.08 -12.26 9.43
N GLY A 78 -0.31 -13.55 9.66
CA GLY A 78 -1.29 -14.01 10.65
C GLY A 78 -2.00 -15.30 10.26
N LYS A 79 -2.81 -15.83 11.16
CA LYS A 79 -3.46 -17.14 11.01
C LYS A 79 -4.69 -17.14 10.07
N GLN A 80 -5.01 -16.02 9.44
CA GLN A 80 -6.28 -15.83 8.71
C GLN A 80 -6.40 -16.65 7.42
N SER A 81 -5.25 -17.08 6.85
CA SER A 81 -5.21 -17.76 5.56
C SER A 81 -4.85 -19.26 5.65
N GLY A 82 -4.83 -19.82 6.85
CA GLY A 82 -4.44 -21.21 7.08
C GLY A 82 -2.91 -21.42 7.18
N PRO A 83 -2.47 -22.62 7.66
CA PRO A 83 -1.07 -22.87 7.97
C PRO A 83 -0.13 -22.77 6.76
N ALA A 84 -0.52 -23.34 5.62
CA ALA A 84 0.32 -23.33 4.41
C ALA A 84 0.51 -21.92 3.86
N THR A 85 -0.55 -21.13 3.73
CA THR A 85 -0.45 -19.73 3.29
C THR A 85 0.35 -18.90 4.27
N ASN A 86 0.18 -19.10 5.57
CA ASN A 86 0.97 -18.41 6.56
C ASN A 86 2.47 -18.73 6.46
N ALA A 87 2.83 -19.98 6.19
CA ALA A 87 4.23 -20.36 5.96
C ALA A 87 4.83 -19.65 4.73
N ILE A 88 4.07 -19.54 3.64
CA ILE A 88 4.49 -18.80 2.45
C ILE A 88 4.69 -17.31 2.78
N VAL A 89 3.74 -16.68 3.48
CA VAL A 89 3.82 -15.27 3.88
C VAL A 89 5.05 -15.02 4.75
N GLN A 90 5.38 -15.93 5.67
CA GLN A 90 6.59 -15.84 6.49
C GLN A 90 7.87 -15.95 5.66
N LEU A 91 7.90 -16.89 4.70
CA LEU A 91 9.04 -17.02 3.78
C LEU A 91 9.24 -15.75 2.95
N VAL A 92 8.18 -15.18 2.42
CA VAL A 92 8.23 -13.92 1.67
C VAL A 92 8.69 -12.78 2.57
N GLY A 93 8.21 -12.71 3.81
CA GLY A 93 8.68 -11.73 4.80
C GLY A 93 10.18 -11.84 5.07
N PHE A 94 10.71 -13.06 5.13
CA PHE A 94 12.14 -13.29 5.23
C PHE A 94 12.91 -12.79 3.99
N MET A 95 12.36 -13.01 2.80
CA MET A 95 12.95 -12.47 1.55
C MET A 95 12.93 -10.93 1.54
N TYR A 96 11.86 -10.28 1.96
CA TYR A 96 11.82 -8.82 2.06
C TYR A 96 12.88 -8.28 3.03
N TYR A 97 13.08 -8.95 4.15
CA TYR A 97 14.14 -8.58 5.09
C TYR A 97 15.54 -8.69 4.45
N LEU A 98 15.81 -9.78 3.71
CA LEU A 98 17.13 -10.00 3.09
C LEU A 98 17.45 -9.01 1.97
N PHE A 99 16.46 -8.57 1.21
CA PHE A 99 16.70 -7.82 -0.03
C PHE A 99 16.34 -6.34 0.05
N ALA A 100 15.57 -5.91 1.03
CA ALA A 100 15.01 -4.55 1.06
C ALA A 100 14.88 -3.95 2.48
N ASP A 101 15.45 -4.55 3.50
CA ASP A 101 15.19 -4.19 4.92
C ASP A 101 13.69 -4.12 5.27
N GLY A 102 12.89 -4.77 4.42
CA GLY A 102 11.45 -4.79 4.51
C GLY A 102 10.90 -5.89 5.41
N ARG A 103 9.61 -5.93 5.55
CA ARG A 103 8.90 -6.94 6.38
C ARG A 103 7.45 -7.11 5.99
N VAL A 104 6.88 -8.25 6.33
CA VAL A 104 5.42 -8.41 6.31
C VAL A 104 4.84 -7.94 7.64
N PHE A 105 3.81 -7.12 7.57
CA PHE A 105 3.10 -6.58 8.73
C PHE A 105 1.91 -7.45 9.10
N THR A 106 1.58 -7.50 10.38
CA THR A 106 0.31 -8.05 10.84
C THR A 106 -0.83 -7.07 10.59
N ARG A 107 -2.07 -7.57 10.56
CA ARG A 107 -3.26 -6.72 10.52
C ARG A 107 -3.24 -5.65 11.61
N LYS A 108 -2.84 -6.01 12.83
CA LYS A 108 -2.79 -5.08 13.97
C LYS A 108 -1.79 -3.96 13.71
N GLU A 109 -0.59 -4.27 13.27
CA GLU A 109 0.44 -3.26 12.98
C GLU A 109 -0.02 -2.28 11.89
N LEU A 110 -0.63 -2.76 10.81
CA LEU A 110 -1.17 -1.91 9.74
C LEU A 110 -2.32 -1.02 10.25
N THR A 111 -3.20 -1.56 11.10
CA THR A 111 -4.27 -0.78 11.73
C THR A 111 -3.70 0.30 12.65
N ASP A 112 -2.71 -0.05 13.48
CA ASP A 112 -2.05 0.91 14.39
C ASP A 112 -1.30 2.01 13.62
N LEU A 113 -0.66 1.67 12.49
CA LEU A 113 -0.01 2.64 11.59
C LEU A 113 -1.01 3.63 11.00
N LEU A 114 -2.15 3.14 10.49
CA LEU A 114 -3.21 3.99 9.95
C LEU A 114 -3.81 4.90 11.03
N ALA A 115 -4.15 4.35 12.18
CA ALA A 115 -4.69 5.13 13.30
C ALA A 115 -3.69 6.19 13.78
N GLY A 116 -2.41 5.84 13.87
CA GLY A 116 -1.34 6.76 14.25
C GLY A 116 -1.12 7.90 13.24
N ALA A 117 -1.45 7.70 11.96
CA ALA A 117 -1.44 8.74 10.93
C ALA A 117 -2.70 9.64 10.95
N GLY A 118 -3.73 9.30 11.74
CA GLY A 118 -4.97 10.06 11.89
C GLY A 118 -6.18 9.49 11.16
N PHE A 119 -6.04 8.35 10.46
CA PHE A 119 -7.16 7.69 9.79
C PHE A 119 -8.13 7.06 10.78
N ARG A 120 -9.42 7.08 10.42
CA ARG A 120 -10.55 6.53 11.18
C ARG A 120 -11.28 5.49 10.36
N ASP A 121 -12.26 4.82 10.95
CA ASP A 121 -13.12 3.81 10.29
C ASP A 121 -12.33 2.77 9.51
N ILE A 122 -11.23 2.30 10.11
CA ILE A 122 -10.29 1.38 9.48
C ILE A 122 -10.94 0.00 9.33
N GLN A 123 -11.10 -0.42 8.09
CA GLN A 123 -11.69 -1.71 7.72
C GLN A 123 -10.62 -2.62 7.12
N TYR A 124 -10.72 -3.92 7.39
CA TYR A 124 -9.86 -4.96 6.82
C TYR A 124 -10.69 -5.94 6.01
N HIS A 125 -10.25 -6.21 4.80
CA HIS A 125 -10.86 -7.18 3.89
C HIS A 125 -9.81 -8.23 3.49
N SER A 126 -10.11 -9.51 3.77
CA SER A 126 -9.30 -10.62 3.26
C SER A 126 -9.65 -10.89 1.80
N LEU A 127 -8.64 -11.18 0.98
CA LEU A 127 -8.82 -11.43 -0.44
C LEU A 127 -8.84 -12.94 -0.70
N ARG A 128 -10.01 -13.48 -1.06
CA ARG A 128 -10.15 -14.91 -1.40
C ARG A 128 -9.35 -15.32 -2.63
N SER A 129 -9.26 -14.43 -3.61
CA SER A 129 -8.49 -14.64 -4.86
C SER A 129 -6.98 -14.51 -4.70
N ALA A 130 -6.52 -13.94 -3.59
CA ALA A 130 -5.10 -13.72 -3.28
C ALA A 130 -4.82 -14.04 -1.80
N PRO A 131 -4.83 -15.33 -1.41
CA PRO A 131 -4.59 -15.74 -0.03
C PRO A 131 -3.25 -15.19 0.49
N GLY A 132 -3.24 -14.68 1.73
CA GLY A 132 -2.08 -14.03 2.33
C GLY A 132 -2.02 -12.52 2.09
N ASN A 133 -2.83 -11.98 1.19
CA ASN A 133 -2.99 -10.53 1.02
C ASN A 133 -4.21 -10.01 1.77
N GLY A 134 -4.13 -8.76 2.18
CA GLY A 134 -5.22 -8.04 2.84
C GLY A 134 -5.36 -6.63 2.28
N LEU A 135 -6.58 -6.16 2.20
CA LEU A 135 -6.89 -4.78 1.87
C LEU A 135 -7.34 -4.07 3.14
N LEU A 136 -6.63 -3.03 3.54
CA LEU A 136 -7.06 -2.12 4.59
C LEU A 136 -7.51 -0.80 3.97
N VAL A 137 -8.64 -0.29 4.43
CA VAL A 137 -9.18 1.00 4.03
C VAL A 137 -9.40 1.84 5.27
N GLY A 138 -8.90 3.08 5.26
CA GLY A 138 -9.11 4.07 6.32
C GLY A 138 -9.62 5.38 5.74
N GLU A 139 -10.36 6.16 6.53
CA GLU A 139 -10.93 7.45 6.13
C GLU A 139 -10.24 8.61 6.88
N LYS A 140 -9.99 9.72 6.18
CA LYS A 140 -9.46 10.97 6.75
C LYS A 140 -10.52 11.74 7.52
#